data_89396f328164e310a8b2257c127d493d
#
_entry.id   89396f328164e310a8b2257c127d493d
#
_cell.length_a   1.000
_cell.length_b   1.000
_cell.length_c   1.000
_cell.angle_alpha   90.00
_cell.angle_beta   90.00
_cell.angle_gamma   90.00
#
_symmetry.space_group_name_H-M   'P 1'
#
loop_
_entity.id
_entity.type
_entity.pdbx_description
1 polymer ?
#
loop_
_entity_poly.entity_id
_entity_poly.type
_entity_poly.pdbx_seq_one_letter_code
_entity_poly.pdbx_strand_id
1 'polypeptide(L)'
;ADIESAQQLEEAGNVLKKVDNVAVAILSDKDEELELMIKEKGEAFAVYRGEENPLSNAFFITVEDPDQIAQTCEEIRGLDIVSDAVYGGASVSSLISMLDMVRQGGLVIVVLLFFLTGFLITNTIKTTIYARSEEIAIMRSVGASNHFIKVPFEIEGVLIGVGGALLPCIVTVAGYSWFYDMIGGRLFTELFSLQPIWPFTFYVCLGLIGAGVVVGLLGSFVSTTRYLRWKR
;
A
#
# COMPACT_ATOMS: atom_id res chain seq x y z
N ALA A 1 19.68 -25.31 20.37
CA ALA A 1 19.19 -26.31 21.32
C ALA A 1 18.00 -27.00 20.68
N ASP A 2 18.01 -28.33 20.60
CA ASP A 2 16.85 -29.09 20.11
C ASP A 2 15.72 -28.96 21.13
N ILE A 3 14.81 -28.02 20.88
CA ILE A 3 13.63 -27.79 21.69
C ILE A 3 12.55 -28.73 21.15
N GLU A 4 12.35 -29.86 21.83
CA GLU A 4 11.37 -30.90 21.43
C GLU A 4 10.07 -30.86 22.26
N SER A 5 10.05 -30.12 23.37
CA SER A 5 8.85 -30.09 24.23
C SER A 5 7.91 -28.96 23.77
N ALA A 6 6.61 -29.30 23.64
CA ALA A 6 5.57 -28.35 23.22
C ALA A 6 5.52 -27.07 24.09
N GLN A 7 5.81 -27.21 25.40
CA GLN A 7 5.86 -26.07 26.32
C GLN A 7 7.04 -25.12 26.03
N GLN A 8 8.20 -25.67 25.69
CA GLN A 8 9.39 -24.87 25.34
C GLN A 8 9.22 -24.17 24.00
N LEU A 9 8.53 -24.79 23.03
CA LEU A 9 8.20 -24.16 21.75
C LEU A 9 7.22 -22.99 21.93
N GLU A 10 6.23 -23.15 22.81
CA GLU A 10 5.30 -22.04 23.12
C GLU A 10 6.00 -20.88 23.84
N GLU A 11 6.90 -21.19 24.79
CA GLU A 11 7.73 -20.17 25.46
C GLU A 11 8.65 -19.46 24.47
N ALA A 12 9.31 -20.19 23.55
CA ALA A 12 10.14 -19.63 22.51
C ALA A 12 9.34 -18.70 21.59
N GLY A 13 8.15 -19.09 21.16
CA GLY A 13 7.25 -18.24 20.37
C GLY A 13 6.85 -16.96 21.10
N ASN A 14 6.63 -17.04 22.41
CA ASN A 14 6.30 -15.88 23.24
C ASN A 14 7.49 -14.94 23.45
N VAL A 15 8.72 -15.46 23.51
CA VAL A 15 9.94 -14.66 23.57
C VAL A 15 10.19 -13.96 22.24
N LEU A 16 10.06 -14.67 21.12
CA LEU A 16 10.24 -14.11 19.78
C LEU A 16 9.25 -12.98 19.48
N LYS A 17 7.99 -13.09 19.92
CA LYS A 17 6.98 -12.04 19.77
C LYS A 17 7.27 -10.77 20.60
N LYS A 18 8.19 -10.83 21.55
CA LYS A 18 8.60 -9.66 22.35
C LYS A 18 9.81 -8.93 21.78
N VAL A 19 10.47 -9.49 20.79
CA VAL A 19 11.58 -8.84 20.10
C VAL A 19 11.03 -7.65 19.30
N ASP A 20 11.73 -6.55 19.34
CA ASP A 20 11.36 -5.34 18.63
C ASP A 20 11.25 -5.61 17.12
N ASN A 21 10.29 -4.99 16.45
CA ASN A 21 10.03 -5.17 15.02
C ASN A 21 9.49 -6.56 14.61
N VAL A 22 9.12 -7.44 15.52
CA VAL A 22 8.47 -8.72 15.20
C VAL A 22 6.96 -8.56 15.22
N ALA A 23 6.32 -8.64 14.03
CA ALA A 23 4.87 -8.58 13.90
C ALA A 23 4.20 -9.93 14.24
N VAL A 24 4.73 -11.01 13.68
CA VAL A 24 4.17 -12.37 13.83
C VAL A 24 5.31 -13.38 13.87
N ALA A 25 5.19 -14.38 14.76
CA ALA A 25 6.03 -15.56 14.81
C ALA A 25 5.14 -16.80 14.68
N ILE A 26 5.33 -17.58 13.61
CA ILE A 26 4.57 -18.79 13.31
C ILE A 26 5.54 -19.97 13.46
N LEU A 27 5.14 -20.96 14.27
CA LEU A 27 5.87 -22.21 14.38
C LEU A 27 5.59 -23.08 13.16
N SER A 28 6.64 -23.57 12.53
CA SER A 28 6.61 -24.67 11.55
C SER A 28 7.26 -25.89 12.19
N ASP A 29 6.49 -26.95 12.32
CA ASP A 29 6.99 -28.22 12.86
C ASP A 29 7.92 -28.87 11.83
N LYS A 30 8.94 -29.59 12.31
CA LYS A 30 9.92 -30.32 11.47
C LYS A 30 9.27 -31.24 10.43
N ASP A 31 8.10 -31.81 10.76
CA ASP A 31 7.39 -32.71 9.85
C ASP A 31 6.61 -31.92 8.77
N GLU A 32 6.05 -30.77 9.10
CA GLU A 32 5.45 -29.85 8.13
C GLU A 32 6.50 -29.27 7.18
N GLU A 33 7.67 -28.91 7.71
CA GLU A 33 8.80 -28.41 6.91
C GLU A 33 9.31 -29.47 5.93
N LEU A 34 9.38 -30.73 6.37
CA LEU A 34 9.76 -31.84 5.49
C LEU A 34 8.75 -32.06 4.35
N GLU A 35 7.45 -31.99 4.64
CA GLU A 35 6.42 -32.12 3.60
C GLU A 35 6.45 -30.96 2.60
N LEU A 36 6.72 -29.74 3.06
CA LEU A 36 6.95 -28.58 2.18
C LEU A 36 8.19 -28.80 1.28
N MET A 37 9.27 -29.33 1.87
CA MET A 37 10.51 -29.61 1.13
C MET A 37 10.32 -30.71 0.08
N ILE A 38 9.54 -31.74 0.39
CA ILE A 38 9.19 -32.83 -0.56
C ILE A 38 8.37 -32.26 -1.70
N LYS A 39 7.40 -31.39 -1.42
CA LYS A 39 6.53 -30.76 -2.40
C LYS A 39 7.29 -29.83 -3.36
N GLU A 40 8.28 -29.07 -2.84
CA GLU A 40 9.04 -28.09 -3.62
C GLU A 40 10.24 -28.70 -4.36
N LYS A 41 10.97 -29.63 -3.73
CA LYS A 41 12.25 -30.15 -4.23
C LYS A 41 12.16 -31.58 -4.74
N GLY A 42 11.03 -32.25 -4.56
CA GLY A 42 10.76 -33.58 -5.10
C GLY A 42 10.83 -34.71 -4.08
N GLU A 43 10.31 -35.88 -4.48
CA GLU A 43 10.15 -37.08 -3.64
C GLU A 43 11.45 -37.67 -3.09
N ALA A 44 12.63 -37.23 -3.53
CA ALA A 44 13.91 -37.69 -3.02
C ALA A 44 14.06 -37.47 -1.49
N PHE A 45 13.38 -36.47 -0.95
CA PHE A 45 13.41 -36.15 0.47
C PHE A 45 12.39 -36.95 1.30
N ALA A 46 11.50 -37.71 0.65
CA ALA A 46 10.49 -38.53 1.35
C ALA A 46 11.12 -39.68 2.19
N VAL A 47 12.39 -40.02 1.93
CA VAL A 47 13.16 -41.01 2.70
C VAL A 47 13.34 -40.59 4.17
N TYR A 48 13.29 -39.28 4.46
CA TYR A 48 13.48 -38.71 5.80
C TYR A 48 12.16 -38.56 6.61
N ARG A 49 11.06 -39.16 6.14
CA ARG A 49 9.81 -39.18 6.89
C ARG A 49 9.94 -40.05 8.13
N GLY A 50 9.51 -39.52 9.29
CA GLY A 50 9.47 -40.22 10.56
C GLY A 50 10.62 -39.87 11.51
N GLU A 51 11.08 -40.83 12.32
CA GLU A 51 12.08 -40.59 13.38
C GLU A 51 13.46 -40.15 12.87
N GLU A 52 13.77 -40.38 11.59
CA GLU A 52 15.03 -39.98 10.96
C GLU A 52 14.97 -38.58 10.32
N ASN A 53 13.95 -37.78 10.62
CA ASN A 53 13.84 -36.41 10.10
C ASN A 53 15.00 -35.55 10.64
N PRO A 54 15.94 -35.09 9.77
CA PRO A 54 17.10 -34.30 10.19
C PRO A 54 16.77 -32.81 10.40
N LEU A 55 15.52 -32.39 10.14
CA LEU A 55 15.11 -31.01 10.27
C LEU A 55 14.79 -30.67 11.74
N SER A 56 15.05 -29.42 12.12
CA SER A 56 14.67 -28.87 13.40
C SER A 56 13.39 -28.04 13.26
N ASN A 57 12.70 -27.85 14.38
CA ASN A 57 11.56 -26.91 14.41
C ASN A 57 12.01 -25.50 14.04
N ALA A 58 11.25 -24.82 13.18
CA ALA A 58 11.55 -23.49 12.70
C ALA A 58 10.44 -22.50 13.08
N PHE A 59 10.82 -21.24 13.28
CA PHE A 59 9.86 -20.15 13.39
C PHE A 59 9.97 -19.25 12.17
N PHE A 60 8.87 -19.06 11.46
CA PHE A 60 8.74 -18.04 10.44
C PHE A 60 8.34 -16.72 11.08
N ILE A 61 9.23 -15.74 10.98
CA ILE A 61 9.06 -14.43 11.59
C ILE A 61 8.73 -13.41 10.53
N THR A 62 7.63 -12.69 10.72
CA THR A 62 7.27 -11.53 9.92
C THR A 62 7.64 -10.27 10.69
N VAL A 63 8.41 -9.38 10.06
CA VAL A 63 8.80 -8.08 10.63
C VAL A 63 7.80 -6.99 10.26
N GLU A 64 7.64 -5.97 11.12
CA GLU A 64 6.82 -4.79 10.83
C GLU A 64 7.52 -3.85 9.83
N ASP A 65 8.81 -3.61 10.06
CA ASP A 65 9.67 -2.76 9.24
C ASP A 65 10.73 -3.61 8.53
N PRO A 66 10.60 -3.83 7.21
CA PRO A 66 11.57 -4.61 6.43
C PRO A 66 12.98 -4.00 6.40
N ASP A 67 13.11 -2.68 6.58
CA ASP A 67 14.42 -2.01 6.54
C ASP A 67 15.30 -2.41 7.73
N GLN A 68 14.69 -2.86 8.83
CA GLN A 68 15.36 -3.29 10.05
C GLN A 68 15.54 -4.82 10.14
N ILE A 69 15.23 -5.59 9.08
CA ILE A 69 15.27 -7.06 9.09
C ILE A 69 16.65 -7.61 9.48
N ALA A 70 17.72 -6.96 9.05
CA ALA A 70 19.08 -7.38 9.38
C ALA A 70 19.38 -7.24 10.88
N GLN A 71 18.96 -6.13 11.49
CA GLN A 71 19.14 -5.87 12.91
C GLN A 71 18.28 -6.83 13.75
N THR A 72 17.00 -6.99 13.37
CA THR A 72 16.08 -7.94 14.02
C THR A 72 16.61 -9.37 13.96
N CYS A 73 17.21 -9.77 12.83
CA CYS A 73 17.83 -11.09 12.67
C CYS A 73 19.02 -11.29 13.62
N GLU A 74 19.89 -10.27 13.79
CA GLU A 74 21.01 -10.34 14.73
C GLU A 74 20.54 -10.36 16.19
N GLU A 75 19.49 -9.62 16.55
CA GLU A 75 18.90 -9.67 17.89
C GLU A 75 18.32 -11.05 18.20
N ILE A 76 17.59 -11.65 17.23
CA ILE A 76 17.02 -13.00 17.38
C ILE A 76 18.12 -14.05 17.48
N ARG A 77 19.19 -13.92 16.67
CA ARG A 77 20.35 -14.82 16.73
C ARG A 77 21.09 -14.75 18.08
N GLY A 78 21.03 -13.62 18.75
CA GLY A 78 21.60 -13.44 20.10
C GLY A 78 20.81 -14.08 21.22
N LEU A 79 19.62 -14.65 20.97
CA LEU A 79 18.82 -15.32 21.98
C LEU A 79 19.32 -16.74 22.22
N ASP A 80 19.54 -17.13 23.49
CA ASP A 80 20.02 -18.46 23.89
C ASP A 80 19.13 -19.63 23.43
N ILE A 81 17.85 -19.33 23.13
CA ILE A 81 16.84 -20.29 22.68
C ILE A 81 16.90 -20.56 21.16
N VAL A 82 17.58 -19.71 20.40
CA VAL A 82 17.65 -19.78 18.94
C VAL A 82 19.00 -20.37 18.53
N SER A 83 18.98 -21.44 17.74
CA SER A 83 20.20 -22.06 17.22
C SER A 83 20.82 -21.25 16.09
N ASP A 84 20.02 -20.73 15.17
CA ASP A 84 20.41 -19.80 14.12
C ASP A 84 19.19 -19.02 13.65
N ALA A 85 19.42 -17.82 13.13
CA ALA A 85 18.42 -16.99 12.48
C ALA A 85 18.94 -16.56 11.11
N VAL A 86 18.18 -16.84 10.07
CA VAL A 86 18.56 -16.56 8.68
C VAL A 86 17.48 -15.72 8.02
N TYR A 87 17.88 -14.67 7.36
CA TYR A 87 17.04 -13.95 6.40
C TYR A 87 17.70 -14.02 5.03
N GLY A 88 16.99 -13.71 3.96
CA GLY A 88 17.51 -13.85 2.59
C GLY A 88 18.78 -13.05 2.26
N GLY A 89 19.47 -12.52 3.26
CA GLY A 89 20.77 -11.85 3.15
C GLY A 89 20.78 -10.70 2.15
N ALA A 90 21.86 -10.58 1.39
CA ALA A 90 22.06 -9.51 0.42
C ALA A 90 20.97 -9.44 -0.68
N SER A 91 20.36 -10.58 -1.03
CA SER A 91 19.29 -10.63 -2.04
C SER A 91 18.02 -9.97 -1.55
N VAL A 92 17.62 -10.22 -0.30
CA VAL A 92 16.43 -9.59 0.30
C VAL A 92 16.66 -8.09 0.52
N SER A 93 17.81 -7.71 1.06
CA SER A 93 18.17 -6.29 1.23
C SER A 93 18.20 -5.53 -0.10
N SER A 94 18.66 -6.18 -1.16
CA SER A 94 18.66 -5.60 -2.51
C SER A 94 17.25 -5.43 -3.07
N LEU A 95 16.34 -6.39 -2.81
CA LEU A 95 14.93 -6.29 -3.19
C LEU A 95 14.22 -5.16 -2.42
N ILE A 96 14.45 -5.06 -1.12
CA ILE A 96 13.88 -4.00 -0.28
C ILE A 96 14.34 -2.62 -0.80
N SER A 97 15.64 -2.44 -1.01
CA SER A 97 16.18 -1.17 -1.53
C SER A 97 15.65 -0.82 -2.92
N MET A 98 15.43 -1.82 -3.78
CA MET A 98 14.78 -1.61 -5.08
C MET A 98 13.32 -1.17 -4.94
N LEU A 99 12.57 -1.77 -4.01
CA LEU A 99 11.18 -1.38 -3.73
C LEU A 99 11.10 0.05 -3.18
N ASP A 100 12.02 0.43 -2.30
CA ASP A 100 12.11 1.80 -1.77
C ASP A 100 12.45 2.81 -2.86
N MET A 101 13.36 2.49 -3.76
CA MET A 101 13.66 3.35 -4.91
C MET A 101 12.42 3.55 -5.79
N VAL A 102 11.66 2.50 -6.07
CA VAL A 102 10.41 2.57 -6.84
C VAL A 102 9.37 3.39 -6.09
N ARG A 103 9.23 3.20 -4.78
CA ARG A 103 8.30 3.95 -3.93
C ARG A 103 8.65 5.45 -3.90
N GLN A 104 9.91 5.80 -3.69
CA GLN A 104 10.36 7.20 -3.67
C GLN A 104 10.20 7.86 -5.04
N GLY A 105 10.63 7.18 -6.11
CA GLY A 105 10.44 7.65 -7.48
C GLY A 105 8.97 7.83 -7.84
N GLY A 106 8.12 6.87 -7.45
CA GLY A 106 6.67 6.94 -7.61
C GLY A 106 6.06 8.13 -6.88
N LEU A 107 6.49 8.40 -5.64
CA LEU A 107 6.02 9.54 -4.85
C LEU A 107 6.34 10.88 -5.53
N VAL A 108 7.55 11.03 -6.07
CA VAL A 108 7.94 12.24 -6.81
C VAL A 108 7.02 12.45 -8.03
N ILE A 109 6.76 11.38 -8.78
CA ILE A 109 5.84 11.45 -9.95
C ILE A 109 4.43 11.84 -9.51
N VAL A 110 3.92 11.25 -8.44
CA VAL A 110 2.58 11.58 -7.88
C VAL A 110 2.49 13.05 -7.51
N VAL A 111 3.51 13.60 -6.83
CA VAL A 111 3.55 15.01 -6.45
C VAL A 111 3.57 15.92 -7.69
N LEU A 112 4.36 15.59 -8.70
CA LEU A 112 4.39 16.35 -9.96
C LEU A 112 3.04 16.32 -10.66
N LEU A 113 2.40 15.16 -10.77
CA LEU A 113 1.08 15.02 -11.39
C LEU A 113 0.00 15.75 -10.60
N PHE A 114 0.09 15.77 -9.26
CA PHE A 114 -0.80 16.54 -8.40
C PHE A 114 -0.75 18.05 -8.74
N PHE A 115 0.44 18.63 -8.84
CA PHE A 115 0.60 20.02 -9.21
C PHE A 115 0.14 20.31 -10.63
N LEU A 116 0.48 19.41 -11.57
CA LEU A 116 0.05 19.54 -12.97
C LEU A 116 -1.48 19.53 -13.09
N THR A 117 -2.15 18.59 -12.41
CA THR A 117 -3.61 18.48 -12.41
C THR A 117 -4.26 19.71 -11.76
N GLY A 118 -3.75 20.18 -10.63
CA GLY A 118 -4.21 21.41 -9.99
C GLY A 118 -4.05 22.63 -10.90
N PHE A 119 -2.95 22.71 -11.64
CA PHE A 119 -2.73 23.77 -12.65
C PHE A 119 -3.75 23.69 -13.79
N LEU A 120 -4.02 22.50 -14.34
CA LEU A 120 -5.00 22.30 -15.40
C LEU A 120 -6.41 22.68 -14.93
N ILE A 121 -6.84 22.24 -13.74
CA ILE A 121 -8.14 22.59 -13.16
C ILE A 121 -8.23 24.11 -12.97
N THR A 122 -7.18 24.73 -12.41
CA THR A 122 -7.13 26.19 -12.25
C THR A 122 -7.31 26.91 -13.57
N ASN A 123 -6.68 26.44 -14.65
CA ASN A 123 -6.81 27.02 -15.98
C ASN A 123 -8.21 26.80 -16.58
N THR A 124 -8.81 25.63 -16.39
CA THR A 124 -10.18 25.32 -16.82
C THR A 124 -11.19 26.24 -16.12
N ILE A 125 -11.15 26.32 -14.81
CA ILE A 125 -12.04 27.17 -14.02
C ILE A 125 -11.86 28.64 -14.38
N LYS A 126 -10.62 29.11 -14.62
CA LYS A 126 -10.35 30.44 -15.13
C LYS A 126 -11.10 30.71 -16.44
N THR A 127 -11.03 29.80 -17.39
CA THR A 127 -11.72 29.92 -18.68
C THR A 127 -13.23 29.94 -18.49
N THR A 128 -13.80 29.11 -17.63
CA THR A 128 -15.22 29.12 -17.28
C THR A 128 -15.66 30.44 -16.67
N ILE A 129 -14.86 31.03 -15.73
CA ILE A 129 -15.12 32.35 -15.14
C ILE A 129 -15.15 33.44 -16.23
N TYR A 130 -14.23 33.42 -17.18
CA TYR A 130 -14.23 34.38 -18.28
C TYR A 130 -15.44 34.20 -19.19
N ALA A 131 -15.80 32.98 -19.54
CA ALA A 131 -16.96 32.68 -20.38
C ALA A 131 -18.27 33.15 -19.74
N ARG A 132 -18.39 33.08 -18.38
CA ARG A 132 -19.57 33.50 -17.62
C ARG A 132 -19.42 34.91 -17.00
N SER A 133 -18.53 35.74 -17.54
CA SER A 133 -18.22 37.06 -16.98
C SER A 133 -19.42 38.02 -16.93
N GLU A 134 -20.32 37.93 -17.91
CA GLU A 134 -21.56 38.77 -17.93
C GLU A 134 -22.55 38.35 -16.83
N GLU A 135 -22.75 37.06 -16.62
CA GLU A 135 -23.58 36.53 -15.54
C GLU A 135 -23.06 36.97 -14.16
N ILE A 136 -21.72 36.89 -13.98
CA ILE A 136 -21.05 37.33 -12.76
C ILE A 136 -21.25 38.86 -12.55
N ALA A 137 -21.17 39.66 -13.63
CA ALA A 137 -21.40 41.10 -13.54
C ALA A 137 -22.83 41.45 -13.11
N ILE A 138 -23.82 40.72 -13.64
CA ILE A 138 -25.22 40.86 -13.25
C ILE A 138 -25.40 40.48 -11.78
N MET A 139 -24.89 39.35 -11.32
CA MET A 139 -24.95 38.92 -9.92
C MET A 139 -24.36 39.98 -8.99
N ARG A 140 -23.27 40.63 -9.36
CA ARG A 140 -22.66 41.71 -8.58
C ARG A 140 -23.49 42.95 -8.55
N SER A 141 -24.15 43.36 -9.65
CA SER A 141 -25.00 44.54 -9.72
C SER A 141 -26.23 44.44 -8.81
N VAL A 142 -26.74 43.20 -8.60
CA VAL A 142 -27.84 42.93 -7.65
C VAL A 142 -27.37 42.69 -6.21
N GLY A 143 -26.05 42.83 -5.94
CA GLY A 143 -25.48 42.75 -4.59
C GLY A 143 -25.15 41.35 -4.09
N ALA A 144 -24.98 40.33 -4.98
CA ALA A 144 -24.60 38.98 -4.59
C ALA A 144 -23.24 38.94 -3.88
N SER A 145 -23.15 38.15 -2.80
CA SER A 145 -21.91 37.98 -2.06
C SER A 145 -20.84 37.23 -2.88
N ASN A 146 -19.56 37.51 -2.62
CA ASN A 146 -18.47 36.85 -3.28
C ASN A 146 -18.49 35.31 -3.05
N HIS A 147 -18.99 34.84 -1.91
CA HIS A 147 -19.13 33.44 -1.61
C HIS A 147 -20.16 32.77 -2.54
N PHE A 148 -21.33 33.42 -2.69
CA PHE A 148 -22.39 32.94 -3.58
C PHE A 148 -21.90 32.77 -5.03
N ILE A 149 -21.06 33.69 -5.51
CA ILE A 149 -20.49 33.65 -6.86
C ILE A 149 -19.45 32.55 -7.00
N LYS A 150 -18.70 32.20 -5.93
CA LYS A 150 -17.63 31.20 -5.98
C LYS A 150 -18.10 29.75 -5.93
N VAL A 151 -19.14 29.48 -5.13
CA VAL A 151 -19.63 28.12 -4.86
C VAL A 151 -19.89 27.29 -6.13
N PRO A 152 -20.54 27.80 -7.19
CA PRO A 152 -20.75 27.03 -8.41
C PRO A 152 -19.44 26.54 -9.05
N PHE A 153 -18.39 27.35 -9.07
CA PHE A 153 -17.09 27.00 -9.64
C PHE A 153 -16.31 26.03 -8.74
N GLU A 154 -16.49 26.10 -7.42
CA GLU A 154 -15.90 25.14 -6.49
C GLU A 154 -16.55 23.76 -6.66
N ILE A 155 -17.87 23.70 -6.82
CA ILE A 155 -18.59 22.46 -7.15
C ILE A 155 -18.14 21.91 -8.52
N GLU A 156 -17.99 22.77 -9.54
CA GLU A 156 -17.48 22.36 -10.86
C GLU A 156 -16.08 21.72 -10.74
N GLY A 157 -15.19 22.30 -9.94
CA GLY A 157 -13.88 21.73 -9.67
C GLY A 157 -13.94 20.37 -9.00
N VAL A 158 -14.83 20.18 -8.03
CA VAL A 158 -15.05 18.87 -7.38
C VAL A 158 -15.58 17.85 -8.38
N LEU A 159 -16.55 18.23 -9.21
CA LEU A 159 -17.11 17.33 -10.24
C LEU A 159 -16.06 16.90 -11.26
N ILE A 160 -15.17 17.79 -11.68
CA ILE A 160 -14.03 17.48 -12.55
C ILE A 160 -13.10 16.49 -11.84
N GLY A 161 -12.78 16.71 -10.57
CA GLY A 161 -11.91 15.83 -9.78
C GLY A 161 -12.49 14.43 -9.58
N VAL A 162 -13.78 14.34 -9.22
CA VAL A 162 -14.50 13.06 -9.07
C VAL A 162 -14.62 12.35 -10.42
N GLY A 163 -15.01 13.05 -11.48
CA GLY A 163 -15.12 12.49 -12.83
C GLY A 163 -13.79 11.93 -13.33
N GLY A 164 -12.68 12.63 -13.06
CA GLY A 164 -11.33 12.16 -13.37
C GLY A 164 -10.92 10.92 -12.59
N ALA A 165 -11.42 10.74 -11.37
CA ALA A 165 -11.11 9.57 -10.54
C ALA A 165 -11.89 8.30 -10.95
N LEU A 166 -13.02 8.43 -11.68
CA LEU A 166 -13.84 7.27 -12.05
C LEU A 166 -13.10 6.27 -12.93
N LEU A 167 -12.37 6.75 -13.94
CA LEU A 167 -11.62 5.89 -14.84
C LEU A 167 -10.52 5.09 -14.12
N PRO A 168 -9.65 5.69 -13.30
CA PRO A 168 -8.70 4.94 -12.49
C PRO A 168 -9.37 3.93 -11.54
N CYS A 169 -10.52 4.26 -10.94
CA CYS A 169 -11.27 3.32 -10.09
C CYS A 169 -11.71 2.09 -10.88
N ILE A 170 -12.28 2.28 -12.08
CA ILE A 170 -12.71 1.17 -12.95
C ILE A 170 -11.51 0.29 -13.32
N VAL A 171 -10.40 0.91 -13.73
CA VAL A 171 -9.16 0.19 -14.09
C VAL A 171 -8.60 -0.57 -12.90
N THR A 172 -8.60 0.02 -11.71
CA THR A 172 -8.12 -0.64 -10.49
C THR A 172 -8.98 -1.86 -10.13
N VAL A 173 -10.30 -1.70 -10.11
CA VAL A 173 -11.22 -2.81 -9.77
C VAL A 173 -11.11 -3.93 -10.79
N ALA A 174 -11.21 -3.61 -12.08
CA ALA A 174 -11.16 -4.60 -13.15
C ALA A 174 -9.77 -5.25 -13.26
N GLY A 175 -8.71 -4.47 -13.20
CA GLY A 175 -7.34 -4.94 -13.28
C GLY A 175 -6.94 -5.82 -12.10
N TYR A 176 -7.29 -5.40 -10.87
CA TYR A 176 -7.00 -6.19 -9.69
C TYR A 176 -7.80 -7.49 -9.64
N SER A 177 -9.09 -7.46 -10.01
CA SER A 177 -9.93 -8.67 -10.08
C SER A 177 -9.37 -9.64 -11.11
N TRP A 178 -9.04 -9.16 -12.31
CA TRP A 178 -8.46 -10.01 -13.36
C TRP A 178 -7.12 -10.62 -12.92
N PHE A 179 -6.26 -9.83 -12.30
CA PHE A 179 -4.96 -10.29 -11.80
C PHE A 179 -5.11 -11.30 -10.65
N TYR A 180 -6.04 -11.05 -9.73
CA TYR A 180 -6.35 -11.95 -8.62
C TYR A 180 -6.84 -13.32 -9.12
N ASP A 181 -7.75 -13.33 -10.11
CA ASP A 181 -8.30 -14.55 -10.70
C ASP A 181 -7.23 -15.32 -11.50
N MET A 182 -6.35 -14.61 -12.22
CA MET A 182 -5.28 -15.22 -13.02
C MET A 182 -4.26 -15.96 -12.14
N ILE A 183 -3.95 -15.43 -10.96
CA ILE A 183 -2.94 -15.99 -10.04
C ILE A 183 -3.59 -16.95 -9.01
N GLY A 184 -4.93 -16.98 -8.91
CA GLY A 184 -5.63 -17.79 -7.91
C GLY A 184 -5.46 -17.27 -6.48
N GLY A 185 -5.16 -15.97 -6.29
CA GLY A 185 -5.02 -15.32 -5.00
C GLY A 185 -3.74 -15.63 -4.23
N ARG A 186 -2.80 -16.41 -4.81
CA ARG A 186 -1.53 -16.81 -4.19
C ARG A 186 -0.37 -16.59 -5.15
N LEU A 187 0.61 -15.79 -4.73
CA LEU A 187 1.85 -15.55 -5.49
C LEU A 187 2.90 -16.59 -5.08
N PHE A 188 3.22 -17.52 -5.98
CA PHE A 188 4.33 -18.48 -5.94
C PHE A 188 4.44 -19.41 -4.72
N THR A 189 4.05 -19.01 -3.51
CA THR A 189 4.07 -19.81 -2.27
C THR A 189 2.99 -19.31 -1.31
N GLU A 190 2.64 -20.10 -0.29
CA GLU A 190 1.69 -19.71 0.75
C GLU A 190 2.12 -18.49 1.58
N LEU A 191 3.39 -18.11 1.49
CA LEU A 191 3.99 -16.95 2.16
C LEU A 191 3.54 -15.60 1.56
N PHE A 192 3.12 -15.57 0.30
CA PHE A 192 2.67 -14.35 -0.38
C PHE A 192 1.21 -14.47 -0.80
N SER A 193 0.29 -14.27 0.13
CA SER A 193 -1.13 -14.16 -0.18
C SER A 193 -1.48 -12.76 -0.65
N LEU A 194 -2.16 -12.65 -1.80
CA LEU A 194 -2.77 -11.40 -2.23
C LEU A 194 -3.92 -11.03 -1.28
N GLN A 195 -4.01 -9.73 -0.98
CA GLN A 195 -5.10 -9.24 -0.16
C GLN A 195 -6.44 -9.51 -0.87
N PRO A 196 -7.49 -9.95 -0.13
CA PRO A 196 -8.79 -10.21 -0.76
C PRO A 196 -9.30 -8.97 -1.47
N ILE A 197 -9.99 -9.16 -2.61
CA ILE A 197 -10.50 -8.08 -3.46
C ILE A 197 -11.31 -7.08 -2.62
N TRP A 198 -12.14 -7.57 -1.70
CA TRP A 198 -12.84 -6.79 -0.68
C TRP A 198 -12.18 -7.01 0.68
N PRO A 199 -11.84 -5.97 1.47
CA PRO A 199 -12.15 -4.53 1.30
C PRO A 199 -11.08 -3.70 0.58
N PHE A 200 -9.99 -4.32 0.09
CA PHE A 200 -8.82 -3.60 -0.45
C PHE A 200 -9.16 -2.62 -1.57
N THR A 201 -9.84 -3.10 -2.64
CA THR A 201 -10.22 -2.26 -3.79
C THR A 201 -11.15 -1.11 -3.40
N PHE A 202 -12.01 -1.32 -2.39
CA PHE A 202 -12.88 -0.26 -1.88
C PHE A 202 -12.07 0.90 -1.27
N TYR A 203 -11.08 0.59 -0.41
CA TYR A 203 -10.25 1.63 0.20
C TYR A 203 -9.38 2.36 -0.82
N VAL A 204 -8.87 1.64 -1.83
CA VAL A 204 -8.11 2.26 -2.92
C VAL A 204 -8.99 3.22 -3.73
N CYS A 205 -10.21 2.81 -4.11
CA CYS A 205 -11.15 3.67 -4.83
C CYS A 205 -11.57 4.88 -3.98
N LEU A 206 -11.80 4.69 -2.69
CA LEU A 206 -12.11 5.80 -1.77
C LEU A 206 -10.96 6.81 -1.71
N GLY A 207 -9.72 6.32 -1.64
CA GLY A 207 -8.52 7.15 -1.68
C GLY A 207 -8.37 7.92 -3.00
N LEU A 208 -8.61 7.27 -4.14
CA LEU A 208 -8.55 7.91 -5.46
C LEU A 208 -9.61 9.02 -5.62
N ILE A 209 -10.87 8.73 -5.21
CA ILE A 209 -11.95 9.73 -5.24
C ILE A 209 -11.63 10.87 -4.28
N GLY A 210 -11.16 10.55 -3.07
CA GLY A 210 -10.76 11.55 -2.08
C GLY A 210 -9.65 12.48 -2.60
N ALA A 211 -8.63 11.91 -3.24
CA ALA A 211 -7.57 12.69 -3.88
C ALA A 211 -8.12 13.58 -5.01
N GLY A 212 -9.01 13.05 -5.85
CA GLY A 212 -9.68 13.82 -6.90
C GLY A 212 -10.46 15.01 -6.36
N VAL A 213 -11.25 14.80 -5.29
CA VAL A 213 -12.00 15.86 -4.60
C VAL A 213 -11.05 16.94 -4.05
N VAL A 214 -9.96 16.54 -3.38
CA VAL A 214 -8.98 17.49 -2.80
C VAL A 214 -8.32 18.32 -3.89
N VAL A 215 -7.84 17.69 -4.97
CA VAL A 215 -7.21 18.43 -6.10
C VAL A 215 -8.22 19.36 -6.77
N GLY A 216 -9.46 18.87 -6.98
CA GLY A 216 -10.55 19.64 -7.57
C GLY A 216 -10.90 20.87 -6.76
N LEU A 217 -11.06 20.72 -5.44
CA LEU A 217 -11.32 21.82 -4.51
C LEU A 217 -10.17 22.82 -4.47
N LEU A 218 -8.94 22.35 -4.30
CA LEU A 218 -7.78 23.25 -4.22
C LEU A 218 -7.59 24.02 -5.51
N GLY A 219 -7.67 23.36 -6.67
CA GLY A 219 -7.55 24.00 -7.98
C GLY A 219 -8.60 25.05 -8.24
N SER A 220 -9.88 24.75 -7.94
CA SER A 220 -10.98 25.68 -8.12
C SER A 220 -10.94 26.82 -7.10
N PHE A 221 -10.60 26.55 -5.84
CA PHE A 221 -10.46 27.58 -4.80
C PHE A 221 -9.34 28.59 -5.15
N VAL A 222 -8.18 28.13 -5.60
CA VAL A 222 -7.10 29.01 -6.03
C VAL A 222 -7.53 29.86 -7.21
N SER A 223 -8.18 29.25 -8.22
CA SER A 223 -8.67 29.94 -9.41
C SER A 223 -9.71 31.01 -9.04
N THR A 224 -10.76 30.65 -8.32
CA THR A 224 -11.86 31.56 -7.95
C THR A 224 -11.37 32.71 -7.07
N THR A 225 -10.47 32.42 -6.13
CA THR A 225 -9.95 33.46 -5.22
C THR A 225 -9.05 34.44 -5.96
N ARG A 226 -8.22 33.97 -6.89
CA ARG A 226 -7.30 34.82 -7.65
C ARG A 226 -8.03 35.66 -8.71
N TYR A 227 -8.94 35.07 -9.48
CA TYR A 227 -9.55 35.74 -10.63
C TYR A 227 -10.80 36.53 -10.29
N LEU A 228 -11.57 36.18 -9.25
CA LEU A 228 -12.70 36.98 -8.79
C LEU A 228 -12.28 38.21 -7.98
N ARG A 229 -11.10 38.23 -7.35
CA ARG A 229 -10.53 39.40 -6.67
C ARG A 229 -10.03 40.47 -7.62
N TRP A 230 -9.63 40.10 -8.85
CA TRP A 230 -8.99 41.05 -9.79
C TRP A 230 -9.96 41.99 -10.54
N LYS A 231 -11.26 41.73 -10.45
CA LYS A 231 -12.31 42.61 -11.03
C LYS A 231 -13.07 43.41 -9.96
N ARG A 232 -12.36 43.99 -8.98
CA ARG A 232 -12.88 45.07 -8.14
C ARG A 232 -12.60 46.40 -8.77
#